data_848766d5c03a043a4976b5c1a83fec9b
#
_entry.id   848766d5c03a043a4976b5c1a83fec9b
#
_cell.length_a   1.000
_cell.length_b   1.000
_cell.length_c   1.000
_cell.angle_alpha   90.00
_cell.angle_beta   90.00
_cell.angle_gamma   90.00
#
_symmetry.space_group_name_H-M   'P 1'
#
loop_
_entity.id
_entity.type
_entity.pdbx_description
1 polymer ?
#
loop_
_entity_poly.entity_id
_entity_poly.type
_entity_poly.pdbx_seq_one_letter_code
_entity_poly.pdbx_strand_id
1 'polypeptide(L)'
;MFDLTGKRALVTGASGGIGGAIAKALHAQGAEVALSGTRAEALEALKAELGSKAHATPADLGSPESAATLFADAAEAMGGVDILVNNAGLTRD
;
A
#
# COMPACT_ATOMS: atom_id res chain seq x y z
N MET A 1 -10.22 19.53 -5.36
CA MET A 1 -9.62 18.53 -4.46
C MET A 1 -10.36 17.22 -4.60
N PHE A 2 -9.65 16.12 -4.75
CA PHE A 2 -10.27 14.81 -4.89
C PHE A 2 -10.71 14.29 -3.54
N ASP A 3 -11.84 13.62 -3.50
CA ASP A 3 -12.31 12.93 -2.30
C ASP A 3 -12.31 11.43 -2.60
N LEU A 4 -11.43 10.70 -1.94
CA LEU A 4 -11.30 9.27 -2.13
C LEU A 4 -11.92 8.46 -1.00
N THR A 5 -12.78 9.09 -0.21
CA THR A 5 -13.48 8.39 0.86
C THR A 5 -14.21 7.17 0.31
N GLY A 6 -14.01 6.03 0.93
CA GLY A 6 -14.60 4.78 0.48
C GLY A 6 -13.79 4.03 -0.56
N LYS A 7 -12.72 4.62 -1.07
CA LYS A 7 -11.85 3.93 -2.02
C LYS A 7 -10.75 3.19 -1.26
N ARG A 8 -10.29 2.09 -1.83
CA ARG A 8 -9.31 1.21 -1.19
C ARG A 8 -8.13 1.06 -2.14
N ALA A 9 -6.96 1.46 -1.69
CA ALA A 9 -5.76 1.51 -2.53
C ALA A 9 -4.69 0.57 -2.00
N LEU A 10 -4.09 -0.19 -2.91
CA LEU A 10 -2.90 -0.98 -2.60
C LEU A 10 -1.70 -0.27 -3.21
N VAL A 11 -0.72 0.08 -2.38
CA VAL A 11 0.48 0.77 -2.82
C VAL A 11 1.67 -0.15 -2.64
N THR A 12 2.31 -0.56 -3.73
CA THR A 12 3.52 -1.38 -3.65
C THR A 12 4.73 -0.46 -3.57
N GLY A 13 5.82 -0.96 -3.01
CA GLY A 13 7.01 -0.14 -2.81
C GLY A 13 6.81 0.97 -1.78
N ALA A 14 5.87 0.79 -0.86
CA ALA A 14 5.53 1.81 0.12
C ALA A 14 6.61 2.00 1.19
N SER A 15 7.55 1.07 1.31
CA SER A 15 8.67 1.23 2.22
C SER A 15 9.74 2.18 1.70
N GLY A 16 9.66 2.59 0.42
CA GLY A 16 10.54 3.58 -0.16
C GLY A 16 9.94 4.98 -0.12
N GLY A 17 10.74 6.00 -0.43
CA GLY A 17 10.30 7.38 -0.31
C GLY A 17 9.15 7.75 -1.23
N ILE A 18 9.20 7.32 -2.49
CA ILE A 18 8.17 7.68 -3.47
C ILE A 18 6.86 6.96 -3.14
N GLY A 19 6.92 5.66 -2.89
CA GLY A 19 5.72 4.89 -2.57
C GLY A 19 5.09 5.36 -1.27
N GLY A 20 5.89 5.68 -0.27
CA GLY A 20 5.40 6.21 0.98
C GLY A 20 4.70 7.56 0.81
N ALA A 21 5.26 8.43 -0.04
CA ALA A 21 4.64 9.72 -0.31
C ALA A 21 3.29 9.55 -1.03
N ILE A 22 3.22 8.61 -1.97
CA ILE A 22 1.97 8.33 -2.68
C ILE A 22 0.92 7.83 -1.69
N ALA A 23 1.30 6.90 -0.80
CA ALA A 23 0.37 6.37 0.18
C ALA A 23 -0.16 7.47 1.10
N LYS A 24 0.71 8.36 1.55
CA LYS A 24 0.28 9.48 2.38
C LYS A 24 -0.72 10.38 1.64
N ALA A 25 -0.45 10.66 0.38
CA ALA A 25 -1.32 11.51 -0.42
C ALA A 25 -2.71 10.89 -0.59
N LEU A 26 -2.77 9.59 -0.88
CA LEU A 26 -4.04 8.90 -1.05
C LEU A 26 -4.80 8.86 0.28
N HIS A 27 -4.11 8.56 1.36
CA HIS A 27 -4.73 8.51 2.68
C HIS A 27 -5.29 9.88 3.08
N ALA A 28 -4.56 10.94 2.75
CA ALA A 28 -5.00 12.30 3.07
C ALA A 28 -6.28 12.68 2.32
N GLN A 29 -6.55 12.04 1.18
CA GLN A 29 -7.77 12.26 0.44
C GLN A 29 -8.92 11.34 0.89
N GLY A 30 -8.71 10.55 1.93
CA GLY A 30 -9.73 9.71 2.52
C GLY A 30 -9.68 8.25 2.14
N ALA A 31 -8.74 7.83 1.32
CA ALA A 31 -8.63 6.44 0.91
C ALA A 31 -8.14 5.56 2.05
N GLU A 32 -8.65 4.33 2.08
CA GLU A 32 -8.04 3.29 2.89
C GLU A 32 -6.86 2.72 2.10
N VAL A 33 -5.71 2.52 2.75
CA VAL A 33 -4.50 2.10 2.04
C VAL A 33 -3.92 0.83 2.63
N ALA A 34 -3.47 -0.05 1.76
CA ALA A 34 -2.65 -1.21 2.13
C ALA A 34 -1.24 -0.90 1.65
N LEU A 35 -0.28 -0.99 2.56
CA LEU A 35 1.10 -0.59 2.33
C LEU A 35 1.94 -1.84 2.14
N SER A 36 2.49 -2.02 0.96
CA SER A 36 3.32 -3.18 0.65
C SER A 36 4.74 -2.76 0.35
N GLY A 37 5.68 -3.59 0.76
CA GLY A 37 7.11 -3.39 0.52
C GLY A 37 7.89 -4.48 1.21
N THR A 38 9.20 -4.43 1.07
CA THR A 38 10.08 -5.48 1.60
C THR A 38 10.54 -5.21 3.03
N ARG A 39 10.43 -3.96 3.50
CA ARG A 39 10.90 -3.61 4.84
C ARG A 39 9.72 -3.44 5.79
N ALA A 40 9.41 -4.52 6.51
CA ALA A 40 8.24 -4.55 7.36
C ALA A 40 8.23 -3.43 8.40
N GLU A 41 9.38 -3.10 9.00
CA GLU A 41 9.42 -2.05 10.02
C GLU A 41 9.13 -0.68 9.44
N ALA A 42 9.52 -0.42 8.18
CA ALA A 42 9.20 0.84 7.53
C ALA A 42 7.70 0.95 7.26
N LEU A 43 7.08 -0.16 6.88
CA LEU A 43 5.64 -0.19 6.66
C LEU A 43 4.87 0.02 7.95
N GLU A 44 5.33 -0.60 9.05
CA GLU A 44 4.66 -0.41 10.33
C GLU A 44 4.79 1.02 10.83
N ALA A 45 5.95 1.64 10.59
CA ALA A 45 6.14 3.03 10.96
C ALA A 45 5.20 3.95 10.17
N LEU A 46 5.06 3.70 8.87
CA LEU A 46 4.17 4.48 8.03
C LEU A 46 2.72 4.26 8.43
N LYS A 47 2.35 3.02 8.72
CA LYS A 47 1.01 2.71 9.19
C LYS A 47 0.69 3.47 10.48
N ALA A 48 1.64 3.50 11.41
CA ALA A 48 1.46 4.23 12.66
C ALA A 48 1.31 5.73 12.42
N GLU A 49 2.04 6.26 11.46
CA GLU A 49 1.96 7.68 11.11
C GLU A 49 0.59 8.02 10.51
N LEU A 50 0.05 7.15 9.65
CA LEU A 50 -1.24 7.38 9.01
C LEU A 50 -2.42 7.13 9.95
N GLY A 51 -2.29 6.20 10.88
CA GLY A 51 -3.34 5.90 11.83
C GLY A 51 -4.39 4.97 11.26
N SER A 52 -5.66 5.34 11.36
CA SER A 52 -6.74 4.48 10.90
C SER A 52 -6.75 4.38 9.37
N LYS A 53 -7.35 3.31 8.86
CA LYS A 53 -7.49 3.04 7.42
C LYS A 53 -6.15 2.80 6.75
N ALA A 54 -5.15 2.33 7.49
CA ALA A 54 -3.87 1.94 6.94
C ALA A 54 -3.54 0.53 7.39
N HIS A 55 -3.08 -0.29 6.45
CA HIS A 55 -2.74 -1.69 6.71
C HIS A 55 -1.34 -1.96 6.19
N ALA A 56 -0.56 -2.75 6.91
CA ALA A 56 0.76 -3.16 6.46
C ALA A 56 0.67 -4.58 5.93
N THR A 57 1.06 -4.76 4.66
CA THR A 57 1.05 -6.06 4.00
C THR A 57 2.42 -6.29 3.38
N PRO A 58 3.44 -6.65 4.21
CA PRO A 58 4.78 -6.85 3.69
C PRO A 58 4.80 -7.97 2.65
N ALA A 59 5.56 -7.76 1.58
CA ALA A 59 5.69 -8.76 0.53
C ALA A 59 6.95 -8.52 -0.26
N ASP A 60 7.56 -9.62 -0.70
CA ASP A 60 8.65 -9.60 -1.66
C ASP A 60 8.05 -10.02 -3.00
N LEU A 61 8.01 -9.11 -3.95
CA LEU A 61 7.36 -9.36 -5.24
C LEU A 61 8.30 -10.01 -6.25
N GLY A 62 9.16 -10.91 -5.77
CA GLY A 62 10.11 -11.62 -6.63
C GLY A 62 9.47 -12.72 -7.49
N SER A 63 8.20 -13.06 -7.24
CA SER A 63 7.53 -14.10 -8.01
C SER A 63 6.08 -13.71 -8.28
N PRO A 64 5.46 -14.30 -9.33
CA PRO A 64 4.05 -14.06 -9.59
C PRO A 64 3.14 -14.52 -8.46
N GLU A 65 3.50 -15.60 -7.77
CA GLU A 65 2.73 -16.08 -6.64
C GLU A 65 2.71 -15.08 -5.51
N SER A 66 3.83 -14.41 -5.25
CA SER A 66 3.91 -13.38 -4.22
C SER A 66 2.98 -12.23 -4.52
N ALA A 67 2.92 -11.82 -5.79
CA ALA A 67 2.06 -10.71 -6.20
C ALA A 67 0.58 -11.07 -6.01
N ALA A 68 0.20 -12.30 -6.40
CA ALA A 68 -1.17 -12.75 -6.24
C ALA A 68 -1.57 -12.83 -4.78
N THR A 69 -0.67 -13.34 -3.93
CA THR A 69 -0.92 -13.44 -2.50
C THR A 69 -1.07 -12.06 -1.88
N LEU A 70 -0.21 -11.12 -2.28
CA LEU A 70 -0.29 -9.75 -1.78
C LEU A 70 -1.63 -9.12 -2.13
N PHE A 71 -2.08 -9.27 -3.37
CA PHE A 71 -3.34 -8.69 -3.79
C PHE A 71 -4.51 -9.28 -2.99
N ALA A 72 -4.49 -10.61 -2.80
CA ALA A 72 -5.52 -11.27 -2.02
C ALA A 72 -5.52 -10.82 -0.57
N ASP A 73 -4.33 -10.67 0.03
CA ASP A 73 -4.21 -10.21 1.42
C ASP A 73 -4.72 -8.79 1.58
N ALA A 74 -4.38 -7.91 0.64
CA ALA A 74 -4.85 -6.52 0.68
C ALA A 74 -6.37 -6.47 0.51
N ALA A 75 -6.90 -7.24 -0.42
CA ALA A 75 -8.34 -7.27 -0.64
C ALA A 75 -9.07 -7.79 0.60
N GLU A 76 -8.50 -8.79 1.27
CA GLU A 76 -9.12 -9.31 2.49
C GLU A 76 -9.09 -8.27 3.61
N ALA A 77 -7.96 -7.56 3.76
CA ALA A 77 -7.82 -6.57 4.82
C ALA A 77 -8.77 -5.39 4.64
N MET A 78 -9.01 -4.99 3.41
CA MET A 78 -9.79 -3.80 3.11
C MET A 78 -11.20 -4.08 2.58
N GLY A 79 -11.50 -5.31 2.26
CA GLY A 79 -12.78 -5.67 1.64
C GLY A 79 -12.78 -5.50 0.13
N GLY A 80 -11.63 -5.26 -0.47
CA GLY A 80 -11.49 -5.10 -1.91
C GLY A 80 -10.36 -4.13 -2.22
N VAL A 81 -10.04 -3.98 -3.51
CA VAL A 81 -9.02 -3.04 -3.97
C VAL A 81 -9.59 -2.29 -5.17
N ASP A 82 -9.70 -0.98 -5.04
CA ASP A 82 -10.21 -0.12 -6.11
C ASP A 82 -9.08 0.53 -6.91
N ILE A 83 -7.94 0.77 -6.26
CA ILE A 83 -6.82 1.48 -6.85
C ILE A 83 -5.55 0.66 -6.59
N LEU A 84 -4.80 0.38 -7.64
CA LEU A 84 -3.51 -0.28 -7.50
C LEU A 84 -2.42 0.68 -7.95
N VAL A 85 -1.51 1.01 -7.05
CA VAL A 85 -0.33 1.81 -7.38
C VAL A 85 0.86 0.87 -7.40
N ASN A 86 1.30 0.51 -8.59
CA ASN A 86 2.39 -0.43 -8.78
C ASN A 86 3.72 0.31 -8.85
N ASN A 87 4.14 0.83 -7.70
CA ASN A 87 5.36 1.63 -7.61
C ASN A 87 6.61 0.75 -7.54
N ALA A 88 6.49 -0.47 -7.02
CA ALA A 88 7.64 -1.35 -6.87
C ALA A 88 8.31 -1.65 -8.22
N GLY A 89 7.54 -1.64 -9.31
CA GLY A 89 8.08 -1.88 -10.64
C GLY A 89 8.79 -0.69 -11.25
N LEU A 90 8.73 0.47 -10.61
CA LEU A 90 9.31 1.71 -11.13
C LEU A 90 10.69 2.00 -10.56
N THR A 91 11.08 1.33 -9.49
CA THR A 91 12.36 1.56 -8.82
C THR A 91 13.19 0.28 -8.86
N ARG A 92 14.49 0.45 -8.81
CA ARG A 92 15.43 -0.67 -8.89
C ARG A 92 16.32 -0.66 -7.67
N ASP A 93 15.77 -1.03 -6.61
CA ASP A 93 16.50 -1.03 -5.35
C ASP A 93 16.95 -2.39 -4.96
#